data_2206abe959f434d00d4d15884ce90c31
#
_entry.id   2206abe959f434d00d4d15884ce90c31
#
_cell.length_a   1.000
_cell.length_b   1.000
_cell.length_c   1.000
_cell.angle_alpha   90.00
_cell.angle_beta   90.00
_cell.angle_gamma   90.00
#
_symmetry.space_group_name_H-M   'P 1'
#
loop_
_entity.id
_entity.type
_entity.pdbx_description
1 polymer ?
#
loop_
_entity_poly.entity_id
_entity_poly.type
_entity_poly.pdbx_seq_one_letter_code
_entity_poly.pdbx_strand_id
1 'polypeptide(L)'
;MSDFEDRHMDFVLKHYQEGKFDTQKAIERFNEAHGIVQKPRRRVLPWVSGMVAAAAAVILCVFLFRGNDQQIQLMANAEMQEFVLPDGSEVTLAPGSRLTYSEKSPRKTQLEGKAFFEVSRDEAVPFEITADGAFVRVLGTKFMVDAGSSVKEVYVTEGKVLFAKSSDSEGVILTKDMQATLSESDVVPVVAMEPDVNSIAWQRGSFIFDKTPLKEVLETLSEHYKVSFAATDLDKQLSGEFYAEDLDLIISLIESALDEHIIKR
;
A
#
# COMPACT_ATOMS: atom_id res chain seq x y z
N MET A 1 20.30 -61.09 64.37
CA MET A 1 19.86 -59.75 63.97
C MET A 1 18.34 -59.67 63.98
N SER A 2 17.59 -60.72 64.19
CA SER A 2 16.11 -60.74 64.24
C SER A 2 15.50 -60.39 65.61
N ASP A 3 16.22 -60.62 66.71
CA ASP A 3 15.69 -60.45 68.06
C ASP A 3 15.58 -58.98 68.56
N PHE A 4 16.22 -58.05 67.85
CA PHE A 4 16.17 -56.65 68.19
C PHE A 4 15.01 -55.91 67.45
N GLU A 5 14.68 -56.34 66.24
CA GLU A 5 13.55 -55.81 65.45
C GLU A 5 12.22 -56.25 66.00
N ASP A 6 12.10 -57.53 66.44
CA ASP A 6 10.86 -58.09 67.02
C ASP A 6 10.49 -57.38 68.34
N ARG A 7 11.43 -57.05 69.21
CA ARG A 7 11.16 -56.37 70.46
C ARG A 7 10.75 -54.90 70.28
N HIS A 8 11.23 -54.24 69.26
CA HIS A 8 10.79 -52.87 68.93
C HIS A 8 9.42 -52.86 68.29
N MET A 9 9.11 -53.84 67.48
CA MET A 9 7.79 -53.98 66.85
C MET A 9 6.70 -54.24 67.89
N ASP A 10 6.96 -55.16 68.85
CA ASP A 10 6.04 -55.42 69.93
C ASP A 10 5.80 -54.26 70.88
N PHE A 11 6.84 -53.46 71.14
CA PHE A 11 6.70 -52.21 71.90
C PHE A 11 5.81 -51.17 71.16
N VAL A 12 5.99 -51.06 69.85
CA VAL A 12 5.21 -50.10 69.01
C VAL A 12 3.77 -50.58 68.94
N LEU A 13 3.49 -51.90 68.71
CA LEU A 13 2.15 -52.41 68.64
C LEU A 13 1.40 -52.29 69.95
N LYS A 14 2.12 -52.47 71.09
CA LYS A 14 1.49 -52.47 72.46
C LYS A 14 1.21 -51.02 72.92
N HIS A 15 1.87 -50.03 72.37
CA HIS A 15 1.71 -48.63 72.77
C HIS A 15 1.14 -47.73 71.69
N TYR A 16 0.87 -48.28 70.50
CA TYR A 16 0.19 -47.56 69.43
C TYR A 16 -1.31 -47.48 69.74
N GLN A 17 -1.75 -46.27 70.06
CA GLN A 17 -3.17 -45.98 70.18
C GLN A 17 -3.51 -45.02 69.00
N GLU A 18 -4.34 -45.47 68.13
CA GLU A 18 -4.86 -44.69 67.02
C GLU A 18 -5.49 -43.36 67.51
N GLY A 19 -5.05 -42.24 67.02
CA GLY A 19 -5.55 -40.92 67.43
C GLY A 19 -4.77 -40.18 68.55
N LYS A 20 -3.76 -40.82 69.21
CA LYS A 20 -2.99 -40.19 70.28
C LYS A 20 -1.80 -39.37 69.79
N PHE A 21 -1.41 -39.51 68.53
CA PHE A 21 -0.37 -38.73 67.89
C PHE A 21 -1.00 -37.71 66.96
N ASP A 22 -1.11 -36.49 67.44
CA ASP A 22 -1.48 -35.36 66.59
C ASP A 22 -0.21 -34.94 65.84
N THR A 23 -0.10 -35.46 64.61
CA THR A 23 1.03 -35.21 63.73
C THR A 23 1.18 -33.71 63.36
N GLN A 24 0.07 -32.98 63.36
CA GLN A 24 0.08 -31.56 63.09
C GLN A 24 0.69 -30.77 64.26
N LYS A 25 0.31 -31.07 65.50
CA LYS A 25 0.91 -30.47 66.69
C LYS A 25 2.38 -30.82 66.88
N ALA A 26 2.78 -32.04 66.46
CA ALA A 26 4.18 -32.43 66.47
C ALA A 26 5.03 -31.65 65.48
N ILE A 27 4.50 -31.42 64.27
CA ILE A 27 5.14 -30.60 63.21
C ILE A 27 5.19 -29.12 63.63
N GLU A 28 4.15 -28.60 64.25
CA GLU A 28 4.13 -27.19 64.74
C GLU A 28 5.20 -26.98 65.83
N ARG A 29 5.29 -27.86 66.83
CA ARG A 29 6.33 -27.83 67.87
C ARG A 29 7.77 -27.98 67.33
N PHE A 30 7.93 -28.83 66.32
CA PHE A 30 9.21 -28.99 65.64
C PHE A 30 9.61 -27.72 64.88
N ASN A 31 8.67 -27.11 64.16
CA ASN A 31 8.89 -25.87 63.41
C ASN A 31 9.19 -24.67 64.36
N GLU A 32 8.47 -24.58 65.51
CA GLU A 32 8.73 -23.61 66.53
C GLU A 32 10.11 -23.77 67.20
N ALA A 33 10.51 -25.02 67.54
CA ALA A 33 11.79 -25.32 68.14
C ALA A 33 12.99 -25.03 67.24
N HIS A 34 12.80 -25.09 65.90
CA HIS A 34 13.88 -24.92 64.92
C HIS A 34 13.77 -23.60 64.14
N GLY A 35 12.85 -22.71 64.53
CA GLY A 35 12.70 -21.39 63.87
C GLY A 35 12.28 -21.43 62.41
N ILE A 36 11.63 -22.53 61.98
CA ILE A 36 11.18 -22.71 60.61
C ILE A 36 9.85 -21.96 60.43
N VAL A 37 9.93 -20.71 59.96
CA VAL A 37 8.75 -19.91 59.57
C VAL A 37 8.25 -20.40 58.24
N GLN A 38 7.12 -21.12 58.21
CA GLN A 38 6.43 -21.41 56.96
C GLN A 38 5.91 -20.13 56.37
N LYS A 39 6.51 -19.66 55.29
CA LYS A 39 5.95 -18.54 54.53
C LYS A 39 4.59 -18.95 54.01
N PRO A 40 3.54 -18.14 54.29
CA PRO A 40 2.22 -18.44 53.76
C PRO A 40 2.32 -18.53 52.24
N ARG A 41 1.92 -19.66 51.65
CA ARG A 41 1.73 -19.77 50.21
C ARG A 41 0.69 -18.73 49.83
N ARG A 42 1.16 -17.63 49.18
CA ARG A 42 0.24 -16.64 48.57
C ARG A 42 -0.66 -17.41 47.61
N ARG A 43 -1.87 -17.63 47.97
CA ARG A 43 -2.91 -18.06 47.04
C ARG A 43 -3.09 -16.93 46.08
N VAL A 44 -2.51 -17.05 44.88
CA VAL A 44 -2.80 -16.12 43.77
C VAL A 44 -4.29 -16.20 43.57
N LEU A 45 -4.98 -15.10 43.82
CA LEU A 45 -6.44 -15.02 43.75
C LEU A 45 -6.88 -15.61 42.40
N PRO A 46 -7.86 -16.52 42.34
CA PRO A 46 -8.32 -17.13 41.08
C PRO A 46 -8.78 -16.09 40.06
N TRP A 47 -9.06 -14.88 40.48
CA TRP A 47 -9.36 -13.74 39.61
C TRP A 47 -8.21 -13.34 38.67
N VAL A 48 -6.96 -13.44 39.11
CA VAL A 48 -5.80 -13.09 38.28
C VAL A 48 -5.64 -14.11 37.16
N SER A 49 -5.87 -15.41 37.42
CA SER A 49 -5.83 -16.43 36.37
C SER A 49 -6.97 -16.29 35.37
N GLY A 50 -8.16 -15.85 35.81
CA GLY A 50 -9.30 -15.55 34.93
C GLY A 50 -9.05 -14.34 34.04
N MET A 51 -8.42 -13.27 34.55
CA MET A 51 -8.05 -12.09 33.74
C MET A 51 -6.99 -12.42 32.67
N VAL A 52 -5.99 -13.23 33.01
CA VAL A 52 -4.95 -13.68 32.05
C VAL A 52 -5.57 -14.56 30.97
N ALA A 53 -6.47 -15.46 31.31
CA ALA A 53 -7.19 -16.30 30.33
C ALA A 53 -8.11 -15.47 29.43
N ALA A 54 -8.81 -14.47 29.97
CA ALA A 54 -9.63 -13.55 29.17
C ALA A 54 -8.77 -12.68 28.23
N ALA A 55 -7.64 -12.15 28.69
CA ALA A 55 -6.73 -11.40 27.85
C ALA A 55 -6.13 -12.29 26.73
N ALA A 56 -5.75 -13.52 27.04
CA ALA A 56 -5.26 -14.46 26.03
C ALA A 56 -6.35 -14.83 25.01
N ALA A 57 -7.61 -15.01 25.43
CA ALA A 57 -8.74 -15.26 24.54
C ALA A 57 -9.03 -14.06 23.62
N VAL A 58 -8.96 -12.83 24.14
CA VAL A 58 -9.11 -11.61 23.33
C VAL A 58 -7.98 -11.47 22.32
N ILE A 59 -6.72 -11.71 22.73
CA ILE A 59 -5.56 -11.69 21.82
C ILE A 59 -5.72 -12.77 20.74
N LEU A 60 -6.12 -13.97 21.11
CA LEU A 60 -6.37 -15.07 20.17
C LEU A 60 -7.53 -14.74 19.23
N CYS A 61 -8.64 -14.20 19.73
CA CYS A 61 -9.73 -13.69 18.89
C CYS A 61 -9.25 -12.61 17.92
N VAL A 62 -8.52 -11.60 18.38
CA VAL A 62 -7.95 -10.55 17.52
C VAL A 62 -7.03 -11.17 16.47
N PHE A 63 -6.23 -12.17 16.82
CA PHE A 63 -5.34 -12.85 15.88
C PHE A 63 -6.11 -13.71 14.87
N LEU A 64 -7.16 -14.42 15.29
CA LEU A 64 -8.01 -15.22 14.41
C LEU A 64 -8.93 -14.36 13.54
N PHE A 65 -9.41 -13.21 14.04
CA PHE A 65 -10.22 -12.26 13.29
C PHE A 65 -9.40 -11.27 12.46
N ARG A 66 -8.10 -11.17 12.67
CA ARG A 66 -7.15 -10.61 11.71
C ARG A 66 -6.98 -11.60 10.56
N GLY A 67 -8.09 -11.87 9.87
CA GLY A 67 -8.10 -12.75 8.72
C GLY A 67 -7.00 -12.32 7.74
N ASN A 68 -6.38 -13.32 7.15
CA ASN A 68 -5.33 -13.17 6.14
C ASN A 68 -5.84 -12.23 5.05
N ASP A 69 -5.40 -10.98 5.07
CA ASP A 69 -5.74 -9.98 4.07
C ASP A 69 -4.83 -10.25 2.87
N GLN A 70 -5.40 -10.87 1.84
CA GLN A 70 -4.64 -11.21 0.65
C GLN A 70 -4.36 -9.94 -0.14
N GLN A 71 -3.07 -9.67 -0.37
CA GLN A 71 -2.63 -8.62 -1.26
C GLN A 71 -2.65 -9.16 -2.70
N ILE A 72 -3.38 -8.47 -3.56
CA ILE A 72 -3.46 -8.77 -4.99
C ILE A 72 -2.54 -7.80 -5.72
N GLN A 73 -1.69 -8.33 -6.59
CA GLN A 73 -0.79 -7.53 -7.41
C GLN A 73 -1.15 -7.68 -8.88
N LEU A 74 -1.40 -6.57 -9.53
CA LEU A 74 -1.57 -6.45 -10.97
C LEU A 74 -0.29 -5.85 -11.55
N MET A 75 0.22 -6.41 -12.65
CA MET A 75 1.48 -5.98 -13.26
C MET A 75 1.34 -5.93 -14.77
N ALA A 76 1.84 -4.86 -15.37
CA ALA A 76 2.07 -4.75 -16.80
C ALA A 76 3.57 -4.94 -17.07
N ASN A 77 3.96 -6.03 -17.76
CA ASN A 77 5.36 -6.33 -17.99
C ASN A 77 5.95 -5.50 -19.15
N ALA A 78 5.87 -6.00 -20.36
CA ALA A 78 6.46 -5.35 -21.55
C ALA A 78 5.46 -4.45 -22.31
N GLU A 79 4.18 -4.70 -22.14
CA GLU A 79 3.10 -4.01 -22.83
C GLU A 79 2.12 -3.42 -21.82
N MET A 80 1.37 -2.42 -22.26
CA MET A 80 0.25 -1.85 -21.54
C MET A 80 -0.81 -2.92 -21.26
N GLN A 81 -1.37 -2.95 -20.05
CA GLN A 81 -2.40 -3.92 -19.66
C GLN A 81 -3.55 -3.25 -18.93
N GLU A 82 -4.76 -3.68 -19.28
CA GLU A 82 -6.01 -3.21 -18.66
C GLU A 82 -6.53 -4.25 -17.66
N PHE A 83 -7.02 -3.75 -16.54
CA PHE A 83 -7.58 -4.54 -15.44
C PHE A 83 -8.88 -3.92 -14.95
N VAL A 84 -9.83 -4.78 -14.57
CA VAL A 84 -11.05 -4.36 -13.88
C VAL A 84 -10.94 -4.75 -12.41
N LEU A 85 -11.08 -3.79 -11.52
CA LEU A 85 -11.04 -3.99 -10.08
C LEU A 85 -12.40 -4.50 -9.55
N PRO A 86 -12.44 -5.08 -8.33
CA PRO A 86 -13.69 -5.61 -7.75
C PRO A 86 -14.80 -4.58 -7.53
N ASP A 87 -14.46 -3.29 -7.45
CA ASP A 87 -15.41 -2.18 -7.34
C ASP A 87 -15.96 -1.69 -8.69
N GLY A 88 -15.56 -2.33 -9.80
CA GLY A 88 -15.90 -1.97 -11.15
C GLY A 88 -15.10 -0.80 -11.73
N SER A 89 -14.05 -0.35 -11.03
CA SER A 89 -13.08 0.61 -11.59
C SER A 89 -12.18 -0.08 -12.60
N GLU A 90 -11.79 0.64 -13.66
CA GLU A 90 -10.86 0.17 -14.68
C GLU A 90 -9.50 0.85 -14.51
N VAL A 91 -8.44 0.09 -14.67
CA VAL A 91 -7.06 0.57 -14.53
C VAL A 91 -6.24 0.08 -15.70
N THR A 92 -5.64 1.00 -16.43
CA THR A 92 -4.66 0.72 -17.47
C THR A 92 -3.27 0.97 -16.90
N LEU A 93 -2.44 -0.07 -16.82
CA LEU A 93 -1.05 0.02 -16.36
C LEU A 93 -0.12 0.20 -17.55
N ALA A 94 0.77 1.18 -17.49
CA ALA A 94 1.85 1.32 -18.46
C ALA A 94 2.90 0.19 -18.29
N PRO A 95 3.72 -0.12 -19.32
CA PRO A 95 4.78 -1.11 -19.23
C PRO A 95 5.68 -0.91 -18.00
N GLY A 96 5.98 -1.99 -17.28
CA GLY A 96 6.81 -1.97 -16.07
C GLY A 96 6.08 -1.48 -14.80
N SER A 97 4.80 -1.15 -14.88
CA SER A 97 4.02 -0.64 -13.75
C SER A 97 3.33 -1.77 -12.97
N ARG A 98 3.05 -1.48 -11.70
CA ARG A 98 2.41 -2.39 -10.76
C ARG A 98 1.37 -1.67 -9.91
N LEU A 99 0.21 -2.31 -9.73
CA LEU A 99 -0.82 -1.89 -8.79
C LEU A 99 -1.05 -2.99 -7.76
N THR A 100 -1.01 -2.65 -6.48
CA THR A 100 -1.28 -3.56 -5.37
C THR A 100 -2.49 -3.08 -4.59
N TYR A 101 -3.39 -3.98 -4.24
CA TYR A 101 -4.53 -3.69 -3.37
C TYR A 101 -4.88 -4.89 -2.48
N SER A 102 -5.61 -4.62 -1.41
CA SER A 102 -6.14 -5.65 -0.53
C SER A 102 -7.50 -6.13 -1.04
N GLU A 103 -7.74 -7.46 -1.04
CA GLU A 103 -9.04 -8.04 -1.41
C GLU A 103 -10.20 -7.46 -0.59
N LYS A 104 -9.96 -7.15 0.69
CA LYS A 104 -10.96 -6.57 1.60
C LYS A 104 -11.19 -5.07 1.41
N SER A 105 -10.26 -4.39 0.74
CA SER A 105 -10.28 -2.95 0.55
C SER A 105 -9.80 -2.57 -0.85
N PRO A 106 -10.52 -2.97 -1.92
CA PRO A 106 -10.06 -2.81 -3.30
C PRO A 106 -9.91 -1.34 -3.73
N ARG A 107 -10.54 -0.42 -3.00
CA ARG A 107 -10.44 1.02 -3.26
C ARG A 107 -9.25 1.70 -2.55
N LYS A 108 -8.40 0.92 -1.84
CA LYS A 108 -7.12 1.39 -1.29
C LYS A 108 -5.99 0.69 -2.00
N THR A 109 -5.29 1.43 -2.84
CA THR A 109 -4.29 0.89 -3.76
C THR A 109 -2.93 1.51 -3.54
N GLN A 110 -1.89 0.77 -3.93
CA GLN A 110 -0.53 1.25 -4.01
C GLN A 110 -0.06 1.11 -5.45
N LEU A 111 0.42 2.22 -6.04
CA LEU A 111 0.92 2.29 -7.39
C LEU A 111 2.44 2.42 -7.40
N GLU A 112 3.09 1.62 -8.24
CA GLU A 112 4.48 1.77 -8.68
C GLU A 112 4.49 1.94 -10.19
N GLY A 113 5.10 3.02 -10.69
CA GLY A 113 5.13 3.34 -12.11
C GLY A 113 3.95 4.23 -12.53
N LYS A 114 3.40 3.99 -13.73
CA LYS A 114 2.42 4.86 -14.39
C LYS A 114 1.11 4.10 -14.67
N ALA A 115 -0.01 4.73 -14.36
CA ALA A 115 -1.33 4.16 -14.58
C ALA A 115 -2.36 5.21 -14.97
N PHE A 116 -3.34 4.81 -15.77
CA PHE A 116 -4.56 5.56 -16.03
C PHE A 116 -5.72 4.87 -15.32
N PHE A 117 -6.54 5.64 -14.62
CA PHE A 117 -7.66 5.15 -13.82
C PHE A 117 -8.97 5.70 -14.34
N GLU A 118 -9.96 4.81 -14.50
CA GLU A 118 -11.37 5.14 -14.68
C GLU A 118 -12.14 4.63 -13.45
N VAL A 119 -12.23 5.47 -12.43
CA VAL A 119 -12.77 5.08 -11.14
C VAL A 119 -14.28 5.15 -11.13
N SER A 120 -14.93 4.04 -10.79
CA SER A 120 -16.38 3.96 -10.57
C SER A 120 -16.79 4.89 -9.43
N ARG A 121 -17.85 5.69 -9.67
CA ARG A 121 -18.30 6.70 -8.70
C ARG A 121 -18.90 6.05 -7.45
N ASP A 122 -18.34 6.37 -6.30
CA ASP A 122 -18.85 6.04 -4.98
C ASP A 122 -18.48 7.16 -3.99
N GLU A 123 -19.49 7.89 -3.53
CA GLU A 123 -19.30 9.01 -2.58
C GLU A 123 -19.13 8.55 -1.12
N ALA A 124 -19.56 7.31 -0.82
CA ALA A 124 -19.47 6.76 0.54
C ALA A 124 -18.09 6.18 0.83
N VAL A 125 -17.41 5.63 -0.20
CA VAL A 125 -16.10 4.99 -0.08
C VAL A 125 -15.15 5.59 -1.12
N PRO A 126 -14.31 6.57 -0.74
CA PRO A 126 -13.32 7.17 -1.63
C PRO A 126 -12.33 6.12 -2.18
N PHE A 127 -11.87 6.33 -3.41
CA PHE A 127 -10.76 5.57 -3.99
C PHE A 127 -9.45 6.29 -3.66
N GLU A 128 -8.50 5.57 -3.07
CA GLU A 128 -7.24 6.09 -2.57
C GLU A 128 -6.06 5.38 -3.24
N ILE A 129 -5.11 6.16 -3.72
CA ILE A 129 -3.85 5.67 -4.30
C ILE A 129 -2.70 6.24 -3.49
N THR A 130 -1.83 5.35 -3.01
CA THR A 130 -0.53 5.72 -2.45
C THR A 130 0.55 5.39 -3.47
N ALA A 131 1.43 6.33 -3.76
CA ALA A 131 2.48 6.17 -4.76
C ALA A 131 3.75 6.87 -4.29
N ASP A 132 4.68 6.14 -3.67
CA ASP A 132 6.03 6.60 -3.26
C ASP A 132 6.14 8.10 -2.88
N GLY A 133 5.53 8.48 -1.76
CA GLY A 133 5.52 9.87 -1.29
C GLY A 133 4.47 10.77 -1.95
N ALA A 134 3.51 10.19 -2.66
CA ALA A 134 2.34 10.86 -3.19
C ALA A 134 1.05 10.15 -2.76
N PHE A 135 -0.01 10.90 -2.61
CA PHE A 135 -1.33 10.43 -2.23
C PHE A 135 -2.39 11.05 -3.13
N VAL A 136 -3.26 10.23 -3.67
CA VAL A 136 -4.38 10.65 -4.52
C VAL A 136 -5.68 10.11 -3.95
N ARG A 137 -6.73 10.95 -3.92
CA ARG A 137 -8.07 10.55 -3.49
C ARG A 137 -9.12 11.07 -4.45
N VAL A 138 -10.03 10.19 -4.85
CA VAL A 138 -11.13 10.50 -5.77
C VAL A 138 -12.42 9.83 -5.34
N LEU A 139 -13.56 10.30 -5.87
CA LEU A 139 -14.88 9.70 -5.65
C LEU A 139 -15.43 8.99 -6.91
N GLY A 140 -14.94 9.36 -8.10
CA GLY A 140 -15.34 8.85 -9.40
C GLY A 140 -14.81 9.79 -10.47
N THR A 141 -13.71 9.42 -11.11
CA THR A 141 -12.83 10.33 -11.85
C THR A 141 -12.04 9.53 -12.86
N LYS A 142 -11.73 10.14 -14.01
CA LYS A 142 -10.77 9.62 -14.98
C LYS A 142 -9.50 10.46 -14.93
N PHE A 143 -8.37 9.83 -14.67
CA PHE A 143 -7.10 10.54 -14.47
C PHE A 143 -5.90 9.61 -14.62
N MET A 144 -4.77 10.19 -14.88
CA MET A 144 -3.46 9.53 -14.92
C MET A 144 -2.68 9.86 -13.66
N VAL A 145 -1.93 8.88 -13.17
CA VAL A 145 -0.88 9.04 -12.16
C VAL A 145 0.41 8.48 -12.71
N ASP A 146 1.46 9.28 -12.72
CA ASP A 146 2.82 8.83 -13.00
C ASP A 146 3.68 8.97 -11.74
N ALA A 147 4.05 7.83 -11.18
CA ALA A 147 4.91 7.72 -10.00
C ALA A 147 6.25 7.01 -10.33
N GLY A 148 6.55 6.83 -11.61
CA GLY A 148 7.74 6.12 -12.08
C GLY A 148 9.04 6.91 -11.98
N SER A 149 8.97 8.20 -11.68
CA SER A 149 10.13 9.10 -11.57
C SER A 149 10.21 9.77 -10.19
N SER A 150 11.27 10.56 -9.96
CA SER A 150 11.41 11.37 -8.73
C SER A 150 10.34 12.47 -8.62
N VAL A 151 9.80 12.91 -9.74
CA VAL A 151 8.69 13.86 -9.81
C VAL A 151 7.42 13.07 -10.11
N LYS A 152 6.47 13.09 -9.16
CA LYS A 152 5.16 12.45 -9.34
C LYS A 152 4.23 13.41 -10.08
N GLU A 153 3.40 12.87 -10.95
CA GLU A 153 2.51 13.65 -11.80
C GLU A 153 1.09 13.11 -11.75
N VAL A 154 0.11 14.02 -11.76
CA VAL A 154 -1.30 13.70 -11.90
C VAL A 154 -1.91 14.58 -12.98
N TYR A 155 -2.60 13.98 -13.96
CA TYR A 155 -3.37 14.65 -14.99
C TYR A 155 -4.82 14.18 -14.95
N VAL A 156 -5.78 15.12 -14.98
CA VAL A 156 -7.23 14.81 -14.84
C VAL A 156 -7.94 15.03 -16.16
N THR A 157 -8.61 13.97 -16.66
CA THR A 157 -9.44 14.06 -17.87
C THR A 157 -10.90 14.28 -17.56
N GLU A 158 -11.39 13.78 -16.40
CA GLU A 158 -12.78 13.94 -15.98
C GLU A 158 -12.90 13.87 -14.46
N GLY A 159 -13.74 14.74 -13.88
CA GLY A 159 -14.05 14.73 -12.45
C GLY A 159 -13.16 15.60 -11.59
N LYS A 160 -12.86 15.15 -10.38
CA LYS A 160 -12.04 15.88 -9.39
C LYS A 160 -11.09 14.93 -8.66
N VAL A 161 -9.86 15.37 -8.49
CA VAL A 161 -8.79 14.65 -7.79
C VAL A 161 -8.25 15.50 -6.66
N LEU A 162 -8.16 14.96 -5.45
CA LEU A 162 -7.30 15.49 -4.40
C LEU A 162 -5.91 14.86 -4.57
N PHE A 163 -4.89 15.69 -4.78
CA PHE A 163 -3.50 15.28 -4.88
C PHE A 163 -2.69 15.91 -3.75
N ALA A 164 -1.94 15.13 -3.00
CA ALA A 164 -1.20 15.52 -1.81
C ALA A 164 0.07 14.67 -1.63
N LYS A 165 0.92 15.02 -0.69
CA LYS A 165 2.13 14.24 -0.33
C LYS A 165 1.77 12.99 0.51
N SER A 166 0.77 13.10 1.37
CA SER A 166 0.24 12.01 2.19
C SER A 166 -1.25 12.21 2.47
N SER A 167 -1.91 11.21 3.07
CA SER A 167 -3.33 11.29 3.44
C SER A 167 -3.68 12.45 4.37
N ASP A 168 -2.73 12.90 5.17
CA ASP A 168 -2.91 13.90 6.23
C ASP A 168 -2.24 15.24 5.91
N SER A 169 -1.56 15.35 4.75
CA SER A 169 -0.93 16.59 4.30
C SER A 169 -1.89 17.48 3.52
N GLU A 170 -1.57 18.77 3.45
CA GLU A 170 -2.23 19.71 2.55
C GLU A 170 -2.01 19.27 1.11
N GLY A 171 -3.06 19.38 0.27
CA GLY A 171 -3.03 18.99 -1.12
C GLY A 171 -3.78 19.98 -1.99
N VAL A 172 -3.73 19.72 -3.31
CA VAL A 172 -4.45 20.51 -4.32
C VAL A 172 -5.62 19.73 -4.87
N ILE A 173 -6.69 20.46 -5.23
CA ILE A 173 -7.82 19.89 -5.96
C ILE A 173 -7.61 20.16 -7.45
N LEU A 174 -7.46 19.09 -8.21
CA LEU A 174 -7.41 19.15 -9.67
C LEU A 174 -8.78 18.84 -10.25
N THR A 175 -9.12 19.53 -11.32
CA THR A 175 -10.34 19.30 -12.10
C THR A 175 -9.94 18.96 -13.54
N LYS A 176 -10.96 18.71 -14.39
CA LYS A 176 -10.73 18.39 -15.79
C LYS A 176 -9.71 19.29 -16.45
N ASP A 177 -8.80 18.68 -17.23
CA ASP A 177 -7.72 19.31 -18.00
C ASP A 177 -6.68 20.03 -17.11
N MET A 178 -6.62 19.70 -15.81
CA MET A 178 -5.56 20.18 -14.91
C MET A 178 -4.50 19.11 -14.69
N GLN A 179 -3.29 19.58 -14.48
CA GLN A 179 -2.10 18.77 -14.17
C GLN A 179 -1.39 19.37 -12.97
N ALA A 180 -0.83 18.50 -12.13
CA ALA A 180 0.08 18.94 -11.08
C ALA A 180 1.23 17.94 -10.92
N THR A 181 2.34 18.45 -10.44
CA THR A 181 3.55 17.68 -10.13
C THR A 181 3.91 17.81 -8.66
N LEU A 182 4.59 16.79 -8.13
CA LEU A 182 5.10 16.77 -6.77
C LEU A 182 6.51 16.17 -6.76
N SER A 183 7.49 16.97 -6.43
CA SER A 183 8.87 16.52 -6.20
C SER A 183 9.11 16.19 -4.72
N GLU A 184 10.22 15.52 -4.41
CA GLU A 184 10.59 15.19 -3.01
C GLU A 184 10.71 16.42 -2.11
N SER A 185 11.18 17.56 -2.68
CA SER A 185 11.36 18.83 -1.98
C SER A 185 10.05 19.56 -1.72
N ASP A 186 8.99 19.24 -2.46
CA ASP A 186 7.72 19.95 -2.36
C ASP A 186 6.93 19.54 -1.12
N VAL A 187 6.30 20.51 -0.49
CA VAL A 187 5.38 20.29 0.63
C VAL A 187 3.95 20.08 0.11
N VAL A 188 3.60 20.77 -0.96
CA VAL A 188 2.29 20.73 -1.64
C VAL A 188 2.53 20.57 -3.13
N PRO A 189 1.71 19.79 -3.86
CA PRO A 189 1.84 19.68 -5.31
C PRO A 189 1.73 21.03 -6.02
N VAL A 190 2.49 21.18 -7.10
CA VAL A 190 2.52 22.38 -7.93
C VAL A 190 1.64 22.18 -9.15
N VAL A 191 0.60 23.01 -9.29
CA VAL A 191 -0.31 22.94 -10.43
C VAL A 191 0.36 23.56 -11.65
N ALA A 192 0.34 22.84 -12.79
CA ALA A 192 0.89 23.32 -14.05
C ALA A 192 0.02 24.46 -14.60
N MET A 193 0.67 25.51 -15.10
CA MET A 193 -0.03 26.61 -15.78
C MET A 193 -0.49 26.19 -17.19
N GLU A 194 0.32 25.36 -17.84
CA GLU A 194 0.06 24.78 -19.17
C GLU A 194 0.16 23.26 -19.04
N PRO A 195 -0.99 22.57 -18.86
CA PRO A 195 -1.01 21.11 -18.73
C PRO A 195 -0.63 20.43 -20.04
N ASP A 196 0.21 19.41 -19.97
CA ASP A 196 0.55 18.56 -21.11
C ASP A 196 -0.55 17.55 -21.40
N VAL A 197 -1.39 17.85 -22.42
CA VAL A 197 -2.43 16.95 -22.87
C VAL A 197 -1.90 15.63 -23.44
N ASN A 198 -0.62 15.56 -23.78
CA ASN A 198 0.01 14.36 -24.33
C ASN A 198 0.63 13.45 -23.25
N SER A 199 0.59 13.85 -21.98
CA SER A 199 0.97 12.98 -20.87
C SER A 199 0.16 11.68 -20.83
N ILE A 200 -1.06 11.66 -21.42
CA ILE A 200 -1.92 10.48 -21.57
C ILE A 200 -1.93 9.88 -23.00
N ALA A 201 -1.08 10.36 -23.92
CA ALA A 201 -1.05 9.86 -25.30
C ALA A 201 -0.81 8.34 -25.38
N TRP A 202 -0.02 7.80 -24.44
CA TRP A 202 0.27 6.37 -24.34
C TRP A 202 -0.98 5.51 -24.08
N GLN A 203 -1.98 6.04 -23.39
CA GLN A 203 -3.25 5.36 -23.10
C GLN A 203 -4.31 5.73 -24.14
N ARG A 204 -4.38 7.00 -24.55
CA ARG A 204 -5.35 7.48 -25.56
C ARG A 204 -5.06 6.91 -26.95
N GLY A 205 -3.80 6.59 -27.25
CA GLY A 205 -3.37 6.13 -28.56
C GLY A 205 -3.23 7.23 -29.62
N SER A 206 -3.22 8.52 -29.20
CA SER A 206 -3.02 9.64 -30.12
C SER A 206 -2.33 10.82 -29.44
N PHE A 207 -1.60 11.60 -30.23
CA PHE A 207 -1.02 12.90 -29.83
C PHE A 207 -1.90 14.03 -30.36
N ILE A 208 -2.08 15.06 -29.54
CA ILE A 208 -2.80 16.29 -29.90
C ILE A 208 -1.84 17.47 -29.82
N PHE A 209 -1.72 18.21 -30.90
CA PHE A 209 -0.94 19.43 -30.96
C PHE A 209 -1.85 20.60 -31.41
N ASP A 210 -1.72 21.75 -30.78
CA ASP A 210 -2.42 22.97 -31.16
C ASP A 210 -1.46 24.15 -31.20
N LYS A 211 -1.03 24.52 -32.40
CA LYS A 211 0.00 25.53 -32.65
C LYS A 211 1.29 25.28 -31.83
N THR A 212 1.59 24.01 -31.65
CA THR A 212 2.75 23.57 -30.86
C THR A 212 4.02 23.73 -31.70
N PRO A 213 5.07 24.36 -31.18
CA PRO A 213 6.35 24.47 -31.90
C PRO A 213 6.91 23.07 -32.22
N LEU A 214 7.52 22.92 -33.41
CA LEU A 214 8.08 21.63 -33.86
C LEU A 214 9.08 21.04 -32.85
N LYS A 215 9.82 21.92 -32.16
CA LYS A 215 10.71 21.51 -31.08
C LYS A 215 9.97 20.67 -30.02
N GLU A 216 8.88 21.18 -29.48
CA GLU A 216 8.07 20.50 -28.42
C GLU A 216 7.38 19.26 -28.97
N VAL A 217 6.90 19.29 -30.22
CA VAL A 217 6.35 18.11 -30.91
C VAL A 217 7.38 16.99 -30.95
N LEU A 218 8.61 17.28 -31.37
CA LEU A 218 9.68 16.29 -31.48
C LEU A 218 10.15 15.80 -30.08
N GLU A 219 10.15 16.68 -29.08
CA GLU A 219 10.44 16.29 -27.68
C GLU A 219 9.38 15.29 -27.18
N THR A 220 8.08 15.58 -27.34
CA THR A 220 6.98 14.69 -26.97
C THR A 220 7.09 13.33 -27.66
N LEU A 221 7.35 13.30 -28.98
CA LEU A 221 7.54 12.05 -29.73
C LEU A 221 8.80 11.32 -29.27
N SER A 222 9.89 12.04 -28.99
CA SER A 222 11.14 11.46 -28.48
C SER A 222 10.95 10.76 -27.14
N GLU A 223 10.18 11.35 -26.25
CA GLU A 223 9.86 10.78 -24.93
C GLU A 223 8.99 9.52 -25.05
N HIS A 224 8.05 9.51 -25.98
CA HIS A 224 7.15 8.37 -26.16
C HIS A 224 7.85 7.18 -26.84
N TYR A 225 8.53 7.43 -27.96
CA TYR A 225 9.16 6.38 -28.80
C TYR A 225 10.59 6.03 -28.40
N LYS A 226 11.20 6.79 -27.48
CA LYS A 226 12.61 6.64 -27.05
C LYS A 226 13.59 6.78 -28.21
N VAL A 227 13.29 7.70 -29.12
CA VAL A 227 14.06 8.02 -30.34
C VAL A 227 14.31 9.51 -30.38
N SER A 228 15.51 9.94 -30.79
CA SER A 228 15.83 11.36 -30.93
C SER A 228 15.57 11.83 -32.36
N PHE A 229 15.15 13.09 -32.50
CA PHE A 229 14.88 13.72 -33.77
C PHE A 229 15.69 15.00 -33.93
N ALA A 230 15.93 15.41 -35.19
CA ALA A 230 16.49 16.70 -35.53
C ALA A 230 15.76 17.25 -36.75
N ALA A 231 15.54 18.59 -36.77
CA ALA A 231 14.98 19.32 -37.90
C ALA A 231 15.71 20.65 -38.04
N THR A 232 15.55 21.32 -39.18
CA THR A 232 16.25 22.56 -39.46
C THR A 232 15.54 23.77 -38.83
N ASP A 233 14.23 23.85 -38.96
CA ASP A 233 13.39 24.92 -38.42
C ASP A 233 12.45 24.37 -37.32
N LEU A 234 12.85 24.57 -36.07
CA LEU A 234 12.17 24.08 -34.88
C LEU A 234 11.02 25.01 -34.42
N ASP A 235 10.90 26.22 -34.99
CA ASP A 235 9.90 27.19 -34.59
C ASP A 235 8.57 27.05 -35.39
N LYS A 236 8.57 26.24 -36.44
CA LYS A 236 7.33 25.90 -37.18
C LYS A 236 6.30 25.33 -36.25
N GLN A 237 5.04 25.73 -36.41
CA GLN A 237 3.93 25.29 -35.55
C GLN A 237 3.11 24.20 -36.20
N LEU A 238 2.82 23.15 -35.42
CA LEU A 238 1.96 22.03 -35.82
C LEU A 238 0.65 22.07 -35.08
N SER A 239 -0.45 21.80 -35.82
CA SER A 239 -1.77 21.52 -35.22
C SER A 239 -2.36 20.28 -35.87
N GLY A 240 -2.92 19.40 -35.03
CA GLY A 240 -3.54 18.17 -35.49
C GLY A 240 -3.57 17.07 -34.44
N GLU A 241 -4.26 15.99 -34.77
CA GLU A 241 -4.26 14.75 -34.00
C GLU A 241 -3.56 13.66 -34.79
N PHE A 242 -2.62 12.96 -34.15
CA PHE A 242 -1.76 11.95 -34.78
C PHE A 242 -1.86 10.63 -33.99
N TYR A 243 -2.28 9.54 -34.64
CA TYR A 243 -2.40 8.24 -34.00
C TYR A 243 -1.02 7.64 -33.72
N ALA A 244 -0.83 7.13 -32.49
CA ALA A 244 0.47 6.71 -31.96
C ALA A 244 0.95 5.32 -32.46
N GLU A 245 0.21 4.64 -33.34
CA GLU A 245 0.52 3.28 -33.78
C GLU A 245 1.72 3.22 -34.75
N ASP A 246 1.96 4.28 -35.55
CA ASP A 246 2.98 4.30 -36.60
C ASP A 246 3.78 5.61 -36.57
N LEU A 247 4.97 5.56 -35.96
CA LEU A 247 5.88 6.68 -35.88
C LEU A 247 6.33 7.21 -37.26
N ASP A 248 6.61 6.30 -38.22
CA ASP A 248 7.14 6.70 -39.52
C ASP A 248 6.03 7.43 -40.32
N LEU A 249 4.78 7.02 -40.13
CA LEU A 249 3.63 7.73 -40.69
C LEU A 249 3.47 9.11 -40.05
N ILE A 250 3.58 9.22 -38.73
CA ILE A 250 3.52 10.51 -38.02
C ILE A 250 4.57 11.46 -38.57
N ILE A 251 5.83 10.99 -38.65
CA ILE A 251 6.93 11.84 -39.17
C ILE A 251 6.66 12.28 -40.59
N SER A 252 6.22 11.37 -41.48
CA SER A 252 5.92 11.72 -42.87
C SER A 252 4.78 12.75 -43.01
N LEU A 253 3.77 12.68 -42.15
CA LEU A 253 2.68 13.66 -42.10
C LEU A 253 3.16 15.02 -41.63
N ILE A 254 4.01 15.06 -40.59
CA ILE A 254 4.61 16.31 -40.09
C ILE A 254 5.51 16.93 -41.13
N GLU A 255 6.39 16.16 -41.78
CA GLU A 255 7.25 16.62 -42.87
C GLU A 255 6.42 17.25 -44.00
N SER A 256 5.33 16.55 -44.41
CA SER A 256 4.44 17.03 -45.47
C SER A 256 3.66 18.30 -45.05
N ALA A 257 3.21 18.37 -43.79
CA ALA A 257 2.42 19.51 -43.31
C ALA A 257 3.27 20.78 -43.11
N LEU A 258 4.52 20.62 -42.73
CA LEU A 258 5.40 21.74 -42.41
C LEU A 258 6.42 22.09 -43.51
N ASP A 259 6.49 21.27 -44.58
CA ASP A 259 7.58 21.33 -45.59
C ASP A 259 8.95 21.39 -44.90
N GLU A 260 9.21 20.42 -44.03
CA GLU A 260 10.41 20.31 -43.19
C GLU A 260 10.93 18.88 -43.20
N HIS A 261 12.24 18.69 -43.23
CA HIS A 261 12.82 17.32 -43.17
C HIS A 261 13.26 16.98 -41.74
N ILE A 262 12.77 15.85 -41.25
CA ILE A 262 13.01 15.35 -39.90
C ILE A 262 13.95 14.16 -39.94
N ILE A 263 15.08 14.29 -39.27
CA ILE A 263 16.09 13.22 -39.19
C ILE A 263 15.91 12.46 -37.88
N LYS A 264 15.67 11.14 -37.99
CA LYS A 264 15.65 10.19 -36.87
C LYS A 264 17.11 9.81 -36.51
N ARG A 265 17.47 9.89 -35.23
CA ARG A 265 18.83 9.61 -34.71
C ARG A 265 18.84 8.44 -33.74
#